data_5636c7b4555c96672def2cabf8cf8f48
#
_entry.id   5636c7b4555c96672def2cabf8cf8f48
#
_cell.length_a   1.000
_cell.length_b   1.000
_cell.length_c   1.000
_cell.angle_alpha   90.00
_cell.angle_beta   90.00
_cell.angle_gamma   90.00
#
_symmetry.space_group_name_H-M   'P 1'
#
loop_
_entity.id
_entity.type
_entity.pdbx_description
1 polymer ?
#
loop_
_entity_poly.entity_id
_entity_poly.type
_entity_poly.pdbx_seq_one_letter_code
_entity_poly.pdbx_strand_id
1 'polypeptide(L)'
;TVCQEASCPNIGECFASGTATFLIMGPGCTRACPYCDIDFDRSKRDLDPTEPDRLAEAVFRMKLKHVVITSVNRDDLDDGGASQFYKCVSEVRKKSPETTIELLIPDLCGKWSALEKILDSRPNVLNHNIETVSALYRKVRPQGNYQRTLELLKRTREYFPSVYTKSGFMLGLGEKDDEVLNLLMDLRKNDVDIVTIGQYLSPGPKHLQVQRFVTPSKFNYFRLFGENELGFMQVVSSPLTRSSYHAEEIQKLMKKFPR
;
A
#
# COMPACT_ATOMS: atom_id res chain seq x y z
N THR A 1 11.88 -9.20 5.61
CA THR A 1 10.77 -8.65 4.81
C THR A 1 9.51 -8.54 5.66
N VAL A 2 8.68 -7.54 5.42
CA VAL A 2 7.38 -7.42 6.10
C VAL A 2 6.49 -8.65 5.90
N CYS A 3 6.66 -9.36 4.79
CA CYS A 3 5.92 -10.61 4.53
C CYS A 3 6.23 -11.69 5.57
N GLN A 4 7.47 -11.76 6.06
CA GLN A 4 7.86 -12.70 7.11
C GLN A 4 7.35 -12.23 8.48
N GLU A 5 7.52 -10.95 8.81
CA GLU A 5 7.08 -10.35 10.07
C GLU A 5 5.57 -10.42 10.26
N ALA A 6 4.80 -10.19 9.18
CA ALA A 6 3.34 -10.26 9.19
C ALA A 6 2.79 -11.69 8.99
N SER A 7 3.63 -12.75 9.00
CA SER A 7 3.21 -14.14 8.77
C SER A 7 2.26 -14.28 7.57
N CYS A 8 2.60 -13.61 6.46
CA CYS A 8 1.73 -13.52 5.29
C CYS A 8 1.52 -14.89 4.65
N PRO A 9 0.27 -15.35 4.43
CA PRO A 9 0.00 -16.67 3.85
C PRO A 9 0.47 -16.79 2.39
N ASN A 10 0.70 -15.67 1.71
CA ASN A 10 1.05 -15.63 0.28
C ASN A 10 2.57 -15.56 0.02
N ILE A 11 3.41 -15.65 1.06
CA ILE A 11 4.87 -15.40 0.94
C ILE A 11 5.55 -16.31 -0.09
N GLY A 12 5.20 -17.60 -0.09
CA GLY A 12 5.78 -18.58 -1.01
C GLY A 12 5.45 -18.27 -2.48
N GLU A 13 4.21 -17.93 -2.75
CA GLU A 13 3.72 -17.58 -4.09
C GLU A 13 4.36 -16.28 -4.60
N CYS A 14 4.34 -15.22 -3.77
CA CYS A 14 4.95 -13.93 -4.13
C CYS A 14 6.45 -14.05 -4.40
N PHE A 15 7.20 -14.78 -3.56
CA PHE A 15 8.63 -14.96 -3.77
C PHE A 15 8.94 -15.78 -5.02
N ALA A 16 8.12 -16.82 -5.29
CA ALA A 16 8.25 -17.61 -6.51
C ALA A 16 7.98 -16.79 -7.77
N SER A 17 7.07 -15.82 -7.71
CA SER A 17 6.79 -14.90 -8.83
C SER A 17 7.80 -13.76 -8.98
N GLY A 18 8.76 -13.63 -8.05
CA GLY A 18 9.78 -12.58 -8.05
C GLY A 18 9.32 -11.25 -7.46
N THR A 19 8.39 -11.31 -6.49
CA THR A 19 7.88 -10.15 -5.74
C THR A 19 8.21 -10.26 -4.27
N ALA A 20 8.67 -9.17 -3.65
CA ALA A 20 8.84 -9.07 -2.20
C ALA A 20 8.49 -7.67 -1.71
N THR A 21 8.04 -7.59 -0.44
CA THR A 21 7.74 -6.33 0.24
C THR A 21 8.73 -6.09 1.36
N PHE A 22 9.39 -4.94 1.34
CA PHE A 22 10.33 -4.52 2.37
C PHE A 22 9.74 -3.39 3.21
N LEU A 23 9.91 -3.51 4.53
CA LEU A 23 9.58 -2.46 5.49
C LEU A 23 10.85 -1.65 5.75
N ILE A 24 10.78 -0.35 5.53
CA ILE A 24 11.85 0.60 5.84
C ILE A 24 11.49 1.48 7.04
N MET A 25 12.51 2.09 7.64
CA MET A 25 12.36 3.00 8.79
C MET A 25 11.74 2.35 10.03
N GLY A 26 11.67 1.01 10.05
CA GLY A 26 11.10 0.23 11.15
C GLY A 26 12.06 0.01 12.33
N PRO A 27 11.67 -0.82 13.36
CA PRO A 27 10.43 -1.60 13.42
C PRO A 27 9.21 -0.86 14.01
N GLY A 28 9.38 0.25 14.74
CA GLY A 28 8.30 0.90 15.48
C GLY A 28 7.56 1.98 14.71
N CYS A 29 6.23 2.01 14.81
CA CYS A 29 5.34 2.97 14.17
C CYS A 29 4.93 4.07 15.14
N THR A 30 4.86 5.33 14.70
CA THR A 30 4.35 6.45 15.52
C THR A 30 2.83 6.44 15.69
N ARG A 31 2.11 5.54 15.02
CA ARG A 31 0.65 5.37 15.08
C ARG A 31 0.24 3.99 15.54
N ALA A 32 -0.80 3.93 16.37
CA ALA A 32 -1.37 2.70 16.93
C ALA A 32 -2.70 2.37 16.25
N CYS A 33 -2.67 1.92 15.01
CA CYS A 33 -3.88 1.51 14.31
C CYS A 33 -4.38 0.16 14.86
N PRO A 34 -5.63 0.06 15.35
CA PRO A 34 -6.08 -1.14 16.06
C PRO A 34 -6.31 -2.39 15.18
N TYR A 35 -6.07 -2.29 13.88
CA TYR A 35 -6.06 -3.44 12.96
C TYR A 35 -4.65 -3.97 12.66
N CYS A 36 -3.60 -3.21 13.00
CA CYS A 36 -2.23 -3.42 12.54
C CYS A 36 -1.37 -4.04 13.65
N ASP A 37 -0.58 -5.05 13.29
CA ASP A 37 0.30 -5.79 14.21
C ASP A 37 1.69 -5.15 14.38
N ILE A 38 1.94 -4.03 13.73
CA ILE A 38 3.21 -3.29 13.89
C ILE A 38 3.25 -2.63 15.26
N ASP A 39 4.37 -2.80 15.95
CA ASP A 39 4.60 -2.22 17.26
C ASP A 39 4.49 -0.70 17.25
N PHE A 40 3.74 -0.19 18.23
CA PHE A 40 3.64 1.24 18.46
C PHE A 40 4.88 1.73 19.23
N ASP A 41 5.58 2.71 18.63
CA ASP A 41 6.75 3.30 19.25
C ASP A 41 6.89 4.77 18.84
N ARG A 42 6.79 5.66 19.81
CA ARG A 42 7.01 7.11 19.63
C ARG A 42 8.43 7.56 19.95
N SER A 43 9.33 6.65 20.32
CA SER A 43 10.72 7.04 20.51
C SER A 43 11.28 7.55 19.19
N LYS A 44 11.93 8.72 19.24
CA LYS A 44 12.66 9.24 18.09
C LYS A 44 13.84 8.33 17.82
N ARG A 45 13.86 7.71 16.65
CA ARG A 45 14.97 6.89 16.20
C ARG A 45 15.59 7.50 14.97
N ASP A 46 16.90 7.58 14.96
CA ASP A 46 17.63 7.97 13.76
C ASP A 46 17.39 6.98 12.63
N LEU A 47 17.36 7.48 11.41
CA LEU A 47 17.30 6.64 10.23
C LEU A 47 18.65 5.94 10.02
N ASP A 48 18.63 4.66 9.69
CA ASP A 48 19.83 3.95 9.29
C ASP A 48 20.29 4.44 7.91
N PRO A 49 21.45 5.12 7.82
CA PRO A 49 21.95 5.63 6.55
C PRO A 49 22.32 4.52 5.55
N THR A 50 22.51 3.28 6.02
CA THR A 50 22.88 2.12 5.18
C THR A 50 21.68 1.34 4.68
N GLU A 51 20.46 1.64 5.16
CA GLU A 51 19.24 0.93 4.78
C GLU A 51 18.96 0.95 3.27
N PRO A 52 19.15 2.08 2.53
CA PRO A 52 18.95 2.11 1.09
C PRO A 52 19.87 1.14 0.33
N ASP A 53 21.16 1.08 0.71
CA ASP A 53 22.12 0.19 0.08
C ASP A 53 21.83 -1.28 0.36
N ARG A 54 21.46 -1.61 1.61
CA ARG A 54 21.10 -2.98 2.01
C ARG A 54 19.82 -3.44 1.32
N LEU A 55 18.84 -2.55 1.16
CA LEU A 55 17.63 -2.84 0.42
C LEU A 55 17.95 -3.13 -1.05
N ALA A 56 18.73 -2.26 -1.70
CA ALA A 56 19.10 -2.43 -3.10
C ALA A 56 19.89 -3.74 -3.32
N GLU A 57 20.79 -4.09 -2.40
CA GLU A 57 21.53 -5.35 -2.44
C GLU A 57 20.60 -6.57 -2.30
N ALA A 58 19.61 -6.50 -1.39
CA ALA A 58 18.62 -7.57 -1.24
C ALA A 58 17.78 -7.77 -2.50
N VAL A 59 17.29 -6.68 -3.10
CA VAL A 59 16.53 -6.71 -4.36
C VAL A 59 17.35 -7.36 -5.48
N PHE A 60 18.63 -6.97 -5.61
CA PHE A 60 19.53 -7.51 -6.61
C PHE A 60 19.80 -9.00 -6.41
N ARG A 61 20.17 -9.42 -5.19
CA ARG A 61 20.45 -10.84 -4.88
C ARG A 61 19.25 -11.74 -5.07
N MET A 62 18.05 -11.26 -4.70
CA MET A 62 16.81 -12.00 -4.88
C MET A 62 16.32 -12.00 -6.34
N LYS A 63 16.96 -11.24 -7.24
CA LYS A 63 16.57 -11.08 -8.66
C LYS A 63 15.10 -10.72 -8.82
N LEU A 64 14.63 -9.78 -8.00
CA LEU A 64 13.23 -9.41 -7.99
C LEU A 64 12.83 -8.72 -9.30
N LYS A 65 11.69 -9.12 -9.86
CA LYS A 65 11.05 -8.45 -11.00
C LYS A 65 10.26 -7.24 -10.56
N HIS A 66 9.71 -7.32 -9.34
CA HIS A 66 8.92 -6.28 -8.72
C HIS A 66 9.25 -6.18 -7.24
N VAL A 67 9.46 -4.97 -6.74
CA VAL A 67 9.68 -4.71 -5.32
C VAL A 67 8.65 -3.73 -4.79
N VAL A 68 8.04 -4.08 -3.67
CA VAL A 68 7.20 -3.15 -2.90
C VAL A 68 8.03 -2.63 -1.72
N ILE A 69 8.17 -1.32 -1.62
CA ILE A 69 8.85 -0.65 -0.52
C ILE A 69 7.78 0.05 0.31
N THR A 70 7.64 -0.34 1.55
CA THR A 70 6.69 0.25 2.50
C THR A 70 7.40 0.73 3.76
N SER A 71 6.73 1.51 4.57
CA SER A 71 7.28 1.98 5.84
C SER A 71 6.25 1.97 6.95
N VAL A 72 6.74 2.04 8.18
CA VAL A 72 5.96 2.51 9.33
C VAL A 72 5.64 4.00 9.17
N ASN A 73 4.66 4.52 9.92
CA ASN A 73 4.51 5.98 10.03
C ASN A 73 5.66 6.55 10.86
N ARG A 74 6.24 7.63 10.38
CA ARG A 74 7.31 8.40 11.03
C ARG A 74 6.89 9.86 11.11
N ASP A 75 5.77 10.10 11.83
CA ASP A 75 5.24 11.46 12.05
C ASP A 75 6.20 12.35 12.86
N ASP A 76 7.22 11.75 13.48
CA ASP A 76 8.33 12.38 14.18
C ASP A 76 9.37 13.02 13.25
N LEU A 77 9.39 12.64 11.96
CA LEU A 77 10.28 13.22 10.96
C LEU A 77 9.62 14.40 10.23
N ASP A 78 10.39 15.43 9.95
CA ASP A 78 9.89 16.65 9.30
C ASP A 78 9.27 16.35 7.92
N ASP A 79 9.86 15.42 7.16
CA ASP A 79 9.38 15.00 5.85
C ASP A 79 8.61 13.66 5.88
N GLY A 80 8.26 13.15 7.07
CA GLY A 80 7.56 11.87 7.21
C GLY A 80 8.32 10.66 6.64
N GLY A 81 9.62 10.79 6.38
CA GLY A 81 10.47 9.77 5.78
C GLY A 81 10.59 9.82 4.25
N ALA A 82 10.09 10.88 3.61
CA ALA A 82 10.13 11.01 2.14
C ALA A 82 11.55 10.92 1.56
N SER A 83 12.54 11.53 2.25
CA SER A 83 13.95 11.43 1.86
C SER A 83 14.48 10.02 1.86
N GLN A 84 14.03 9.18 2.80
CA GLN A 84 14.45 7.78 2.87
C GLN A 84 13.85 6.96 1.73
N PHE A 85 12.55 7.15 1.43
CA PHE A 85 11.94 6.54 0.24
C PHE A 85 12.70 6.90 -1.03
N TYR A 86 13.00 8.19 -1.22
CA TYR A 86 13.75 8.67 -2.38
C TYR A 86 15.11 7.97 -2.52
N LYS A 87 15.89 7.89 -1.44
CA LYS A 87 17.19 7.21 -1.42
C LYS A 87 17.04 5.71 -1.75
N CYS A 88 16.07 5.02 -1.15
CA CYS A 88 15.82 3.61 -1.41
C CYS A 88 15.53 3.34 -2.89
N VAL A 89 14.65 4.14 -3.50
CA VAL A 89 14.34 4.02 -4.93
C VAL A 89 15.58 4.27 -5.78
N SER A 90 16.36 5.31 -5.45
CA SER A 90 17.59 5.66 -6.20
C SER A 90 18.62 4.52 -6.18
N GLU A 91 18.84 3.90 -5.02
CA GLU A 91 19.80 2.80 -4.91
C GLU A 91 19.30 1.52 -5.59
N VAL A 92 18.00 1.20 -5.49
CA VAL A 92 17.41 0.08 -6.24
C VAL A 92 17.55 0.29 -7.75
N ARG A 93 17.26 1.49 -8.26
CA ARG A 93 17.41 1.82 -9.69
C ARG A 93 18.84 1.65 -10.20
N LYS A 94 19.86 2.02 -9.40
CA LYS A 94 21.27 1.85 -9.75
C LYS A 94 21.67 0.36 -9.88
N LYS A 95 21.23 -0.47 -8.93
CA LYS A 95 21.62 -1.89 -8.88
C LYS A 95 20.74 -2.81 -9.72
N SER A 96 19.45 -2.47 -9.87
CA SER A 96 18.43 -3.30 -10.51
C SER A 96 17.52 -2.45 -11.40
N PRO A 97 18.01 -1.89 -12.52
CA PRO A 97 17.28 -0.92 -13.34
C PRO A 97 15.99 -1.47 -13.95
N GLU A 98 15.92 -2.79 -14.19
CA GLU A 98 14.76 -3.47 -14.78
C GLU A 98 13.66 -3.81 -13.73
N THR A 99 13.97 -3.70 -12.43
CA THR A 99 13.01 -4.00 -11.39
C THR A 99 11.94 -2.90 -11.32
N THR A 100 10.67 -3.27 -11.43
CA THR A 100 9.57 -2.32 -11.19
C THR A 100 9.41 -2.05 -9.69
N ILE A 101 9.16 -0.78 -9.35
CA ILE A 101 9.13 -0.31 -7.97
C ILE A 101 7.73 0.21 -7.62
N GLU A 102 7.11 -0.39 -6.63
CA GLU A 102 5.89 0.11 -5.98
C GLU A 102 6.26 0.72 -4.62
N LEU A 103 5.76 1.90 -4.34
CA LEU A 103 5.87 2.52 -3.02
C LEU A 103 4.52 2.48 -2.32
N LEU A 104 4.43 1.77 -1.20
CA LEU A 104 3.28 1.81 -0.30
C LEU A 104 3.59 2.78 0.84
N ILE A 105 3.09 4.00 0.73
CA ILE A 105 3.45 5.11 1.61
C ILE A 105 2.40 5.41 2.68
N PRO A 106 2.78 6.01 3.82
CA PRO A 106 1.85 6.61 4.77
C PRO A 106 1.19 7.88 4.19
N ASP A 107 0.22 8.47 4.91
CA ASP A 107 -0.46 9.70 4.48
C ASP A 107 0.36 10.98 4.68
N LEU A 108 1.59 10.85 5.18
CA LEU A 108 2.56 11.93 5.42
C LEU A 108 1.99 13.10 6.26
N CYS A 109 0.92 12.87 7.02
CA CYS A 109 0.14 13.93 7.70
C CYS A 109 -0.34 15.05 6.77
N GLY A 110 -0.43 14.82 5.45
CA GLY A 110 -0.79 15.82 4.45
C GLY A 110 0.33 16.79 4.08
N LYS A 111 1.59 16.43 4.34
CA LYS A 111 2.77 17.19 3.90
C LYS A 111 2.99 16.97 2.41
N TRP A 112 2.35 17.77 1.56
CA TRP A 112 2.34 17.55 0.11
C TRP A 112 3.73 17.67 -0.54
N SER A 113 4.60 18.55 -0.04
CA SER A 113 5.99 18.63 -0.48
C SER A 113 6.78 17.32 -0.23
N ALA A 114 6.41 16.57 0.80
CA ALA A 114 6.98 15.26 1.05
C ALA A 114 6.47 14.22 0.02
N LEU A 115 5.19 14.31 -0.38
CA LEU A 115 4.65 13.48 -1.47
C LEU A 115 5.37 13.77 -2.79
N GLU A 116 5.52 15.05 -3.14
CA GLU A 116 6.25 15.48 -4.35
C GLU A 116 7.67 14.91 -4.36
N LYS A 117 8.40 15.02 -3.24
CA LYS A 117 9.74 14.45 -3.11
C LYS A 117 9.77 12.92 -3.33
N ILE A 118 8.77 12.19 -2.83
CA ILE A 118 8.66 10.76 -3.11
C ILE A 118 8.45 10.53 -4.60
N LEU A 119 7.57 11.29 -5.23
CA LEU A 119 7.24 11.16 -6.66
C LEU A 119 8.41 11.53 -7.57
N ASP A 120 9.30 12.45 -7.16
CA ASP A 120 10.54 12.78 -7.87
C ASP A 120 11.49 11.57 -8.01
N SER A 121 11.36 10.56 -7.15
CA SER A 121 12.08 9.29 -7.30
C SER A 121 11.55 8.43 -8.46
N ARG A 122 10.42 8.81 -9.07
CA ARG A 122 9.76 8.16 -10.20
C ARG A 122 9.46 6.68 -9.98
N PRO A 123 8.67 6.32 -8.95
CA PRO A 123 8.21 4.95 -8.79
C PRO A 123 7.28 4.57 -9.96
N ASN A 124 7.17 3.27 -10.23
CA ASN A 124 6.22 2.78 -11.23
C ASN A 124 4.77 2.82 -10.71
N VAL A 125 4.62 2.51 -9.41
CA VAL A 125 3.32 2.53 -8.72
C VAL A 125 3.45 3.30 -7.43
N LEU A 126 2.50 4.19 -7.15
CA LEU A 126 2.29 4.74 -5.82
C LEU A 126 1.03 4.16 -5.22
N ASN A 127 1.20 3.52 -4.09
CA ASN A 127 0.14 2.88 -3.30
C ASN A 127 -0.03 3.61 -1.97
N HIS A 128 -1.27 3.92 -1.62
CA HIS A 128 -1.66 4.35 -0.29
C HIS A 128 -2.99 3.72 0.06
N ASN A 129 -2.99 2.82 1.04
CA ASN A 129 -4.20 2.12 1.44
C ASN A 129 -5.20 3.04 2.15
N ILE A 130 -6.46 2.97 1.73
CA ILE A 130 -7.57 3.65 2.40
C ILE A 130 -8.09 2.85 3.60
N GLU A 131 -7.82 1.55 3.64
CA GLU A 131 -8.04 0.56 4.70
C GLU A 131 -9.50 0.19 4.97
N THR A 132 -10.44 1.14 4.99
CA THR A 132 -11.85 0.90 5.27
C THR A 132 -12.76 2.00 4.73
N VAL A 133 -14.07 1.81 4.84
CA VAL A 133 -15.10 2.77 4.46
C VAL A 133 -15.10 4.02 5.36
N SER A 134 -15.61 5.13 4.85
CA SER A 134 -15.63 6.43 5.55
C SER A 134 -16.27 6.35 6.94
N ALA A 135 -17.39 5.63 7.08
CA ALA A 135 -18.12 5.49 8.34
C ALA A 135 -17.30 4.81 9.45
N LEU A 136 -16.39 3.90 9.09
CA LEU A 136 -15.56 3.17 10.05
C LEU A 136 -14.18 3.80 10.27
N TYR A 137 -13.84 4.86 9.54
CA TYR A 137 -12.47 5.38 9.48
C TYR A 137 -11.91 5.75 10.85
N ARG A 138 -12.71 6.45 11.69
CA ARG A 138 -12.29 6.83 13.05
C ARG A 138 -12.06 5.65 13.99
N LYS A 139 -12.78 4.54 13.78
CA LYS A 139 -12.64 3.31 14.57
C LYS A 139 -11.43 2.51 14.10
N VAL A 140 -11.21 2.40 12.80
CA VAL A 140 -10.20 1.53 12.19
C VAL A 140 -8.86 2.25 12.08
N ARG A 141 -8.85 3.52 11.70
CA ARG A 141 -7.63 4.32 11.48
C ARG A 141 -7.74 5.68 12.18
N PRO A 142 -7.75 5.72 13.53
CA PRO A 142 -8.11 6.92 14.32
C PRO A 142 -7.18 8.12 14.07
N GLN A 143 -5.93 7.89 13.68
CA GLN A 143 -4.94 8.93 13.36
C GLN A 143 -4.85 9.22 11.86
N GLY A 144 -5.63 8.51 11.03
CA GLY A 144 -5.75 8.76 9.60
C GLY A 144 -6.89 9.75 9.28
N ASN A 145 -7.02 10.08 8.00
CA ASN A 145 -8.11 10.93 7.51
C ASN A 145 -8.53 10.44 6.12
N TYR A 146 -9.81 10.10 5.98
CA TYR A 146 -10.37 9.54 4.74
C TYR A 146 -10.18 10.48 3.54
N GLN A 147 -10.52 11.75 3.71
CA GLN A 147 -10.39 12.75 2.64
C GLN A 147 -8.93 13.02 2.28
N ARG A 148 -8.03 13.03 3.27
CA ARG A 148 -6.59 13.16 3.02
C ARG A 148 -6.04 11.99 2.20
N THR A 149 -6.53 10.77 2.44
CA THR A 149 -6.16 9.59 1.64
C THR A 149 -6.57 9.75 0.18
N LEU A 150 -7.81 10.19 -0.07
CA LEU A 150 -8.29 10.47 -1.42
C LEU A 150 -7.51 11.60 -2.09
N GLU A 151 -7.28 12.69 -1.36
CA GLU A 151 -6.50 13.83 -1.83
C GLU A 151 -5.06 13.46 -2.18
N LEU A 152 -4.41 12.59 -1.38
CA LEU A 152 -3.06 12.07 -1.66
C LEU A 152 -3.03 11.34 -3.01
N LEU A 153 -3.98 10.44 -3.25
CA LEU A 153 -4.06 9.66 -4.49
C LEU A 153 -4.31 10.56 -5.70
N LYS A 154 -5.22 11.53 -5.57
CA LYS A 154 -5.49 12.52 -6.61
C LYS A 154 -4.26 13.37 -6.94
N ARG A 155 -3.60 13.95 -5.91
CA ARG A 155 -2.38 14.75 -6.09
C ARG A 155 -1.23 13.95 -6.69
N THR A 156 -1.12 12.67 -6.37
CA THR A 156 -0.15 11.77 -6.99
C THR A 156 -0.31 11.76 -8.51
N ARG A 157 -1.54 11.64 -9.00
CA ARG A 157 -1.85 11.66 -10.42
C ARG A 157 -1.61 13.02 -11.06
N GLU A 158 -2.00 14.08 -10.37
CA GLU A 158 -1.81 15.46 -10.86
C GLU A 158 -0.32 15.84 -10.98
N TYR A 159 0.49 15.46 -9.99
CA TYR A 159 1.92 15.77 -9.96
C TYR A 159 2.74 14.89 -10.90
N PHE A 160 2.43 13.57 -10.96
CA PHE A 160 3.15 12.62 -11.78
C PHE A 160 2.18 11.77 -12.63
N PRO A 161 1.69 12.28 -13.76
CA PRO A 161 0.63 11.63 -14.57
C PRO A 161 0.97 10.23 -15.07
N SER A 162 2.24 9.88 -15.20
CA SER A 162 2.69 8.55 -15.67
C SER A 162 2.77 7.48 -14.57
N VAL A 163 2.66 7.85 -13.28
CA VAL A 163 2.63 6.87 -12.19
C VAL A 163 1.27 6.14 -12.17
N TYR A 164 1.29 4.85 -11.87
CA TYR A 164 0.06 4.10 -11.59
C TYR A 164 -0.30 4.27 -10.12
N THR A 165 -1.56 4.61 -9.87
CA THR A 165 -2.08 4.79 -8.50
C THR A 165 -2.78 3.54 -8.02
N LYS A 166 -2.53 3.17 -6.78
CA LYS A 166 -3.09 1.98 -6.15
C LYS A 166 -3.61 2.29 -4.76
N SER A 167 -4.69 1.64 -4.36
CA SER A 167 -5.19 1.67 -2.99
C SER A 167 -5.72 0.30 -2.59
N GLY A 168 -5.79 0.05 -1.29
CA GLY A 168 -6.32 -1.19 -0.74
C GLY A 168 -7.19 -0.95 0.48
N PHE A 169 -8.13 -1.86 0.70
CA PHE A 169 -8.96 -1.87 1.89
C PHE A 169 -9.37 -3.28 2.29
N MET A 170 -9.84 -3.39 3.53
CA MET A 170 -10.24 -4.65 4.14
C MET A 170 -11.75 -4.72 4.29
N LEU A 171 -12.31 -5.92 4.11
CA LEU A 171 -13.69 -6.26 4.43
C LEU A 171 -13.75 -7.09 5.73
N GLY A 172 -14.87 -7.00 6.43
CA GLY A 172 -15.09 -7.75 7.66
C GLY A 172 -14.90 -6.95 8.93
N LEU A 173 -14.80 -5.61 8.83
CA LEU A 173 -14.67 -4.68 9.96
C LEU A 173 -16.03 -4.12 10.44
N GLY A 174 -17.13 -4.44 9.73
CA GLY A 174 -18.49 -3.99 10.04
C GLY A 174 -19.10 -3.05 9.00
N GLU A 175 -18.41 -2.87 7.87
CA GLU A 175 -18.90 -2.11 6.72
C GLU A 175 -20.14 -2.74 6.08
N LYS A 176 -21.01 -1.93 5.48
CA LYS A 176 -22.12 -2.36 4.65
C LYS A 176 -21.72 -2.44 3.18
N ASP A 177 -22.46 -3.20 2.40
CA ASP A 177 -22.14 -3.39 0.99
C ASP A 177 -22.25 -2.09 0.17
N ASP A 178 -23.25 -1.25 0.46
CA ASP A 178 -23.42 0.07 -0.15
C ASP A 178 -22.28 1.04 0.20
N GLU A 179 -21.75 0.97 1.43
CA GLU A 179 -20.58 1.75 1.82
C GLU A 179 -19.32 1.31 1.05
N VAL A 180 -19.18 0.02 0.74
CA VAL A 180 -18.08 -0.51 -0.09
C VAL A 180 -18.20 -0.01 -1.54
N LEU A 181 -19.40 -0.01 -2.11
CA LEU A 181 -19.64 0.54 -3.45
C LEU A 181 -19.30 2.04 -3.51
N ASN A 182 -19.73 2.80 -2.50
CA ASN A 182 -19.39 4.23 -2.40
C ASN A 182 -17.87 4.45 -2.28
N LEU A 183 -17.16 3.62 -1.49
CA LEU A 183 -15.71 3.68 -1.38
C LEU A 183 -15.03 3.44 -2.74
N LEU A 184 -15.49 2.46 -3.51
CA LEU A 184 -14.96 2.19 -4.86
C LEU A 184 -15.21 3.38 -5.79
N MET A 185 -16.40 3.99 -5.75
CA MET A 185 -16.69 5.21 -6.52
C MET A 185 -15.79 6.38 -6.10
N ASP A 186 -15.56 6.57 -4.79
CA ASP A 186 -14.65 7.62 -4.29
C ASP A 186 -13.21 7.40 -4.78
N LEU A 187 -12.71 6.17 -4.73
CA LEU A 187 -11.37 5.85 -5.26
C LEU A 187 -11.27 6.14 -6.75
N ARG A 188 -12.27 5.72 -7.53
CA ARG A 188 -12.25 5.95 -8.99
C ARG A 188 -12.32 7.44 -9.34
N LYS A 189 -13.15 8.22 -8.63
CA LYS A 189 -13.25 9.68 -8.77
C LYS A 189 -11.94 10.41 -8.48
N ASN A 190 -11.05 9.80 -7.68
CA ASN A 190 -9.73 10.32 -7.34
C ASN A 190 -8.60 9.62 -8.12
N ASP A 191 -8.91 9.17 -9.34
CA ASP A 191 -7.96 8.64 -10.34
C ASP A 191 -7.13 7.43 -9.87
N VAL A 192 -7.71 6.58 -9.01
CA VAL A 192 -7.09 5.31 -8.65
C VAL A 192 -7.25 4.31 -9.80
N ASP A 193 -6.16 3.62 -10.14
CA ASP A 193 -6.09 2.65 -11.23
C ASP A 193 -6.32 1.23 -10.77
N ILE A 194 -5.74 0.88 -9.63
CA ILE A 194 -5.68 -0.49 -9.11
C ILE A 194 -6.22 -0.51 -7.69
N VAL A 195 -7.09 -1.50 -7.41
CA VAL A 195 -7.64 -1.69 -6.07
C VAL A 195 -7.36 -3.10 -5.58
N THR A 196 -6.98 -3.24 -4.31
CA THR A 196 -6.89 -4.53 -3.62
C THR A 196 -7.93 -4.61 -2.51
N ILE A 197 -8.67 -5.72 -2.45
CA ILE A 197 -9.73 -5.97 -1.46
C ILE A 197 -9.47 -7.31 -0.79
N GLY A 198 -9.17 -7.30 0.51
CA GLY A 198 -8.88 -8.49 1.30
C GLY A 198 -9.79 -8.67 2.50
N GLN A 199 -9.86 -9.88 3.06
CA GLN A 199 -10.52 -10.12 4.34
C GLN A 199 -9.64 -9.60 5.48
N TYR A 200 -10.21 -8.82 6.37
CA TYR A 200 -9.58 -8.51 7.65
C TYR A 200 -9.47 -9.79 8.50
N LEU A 201 -8.27 -10.08 8.93
CA LEU A 201 -7.97 -11.14 9.89
C LEU A 201 -7.32 -10.47 11.11
N SER A 202 -7.92 -10.67 12.29
CA SER A 202 -7.41 -10.05 13.52
C SER A 202 -6.06 -10.67 13.89
N PRO A 203 -4.98 -9.89 14.08
CA PRO A 203 -3.69 -10.42 14.49
C PRO A 203 -3.71 -11.00 15.91
N GLY A 204 -4.61 -10.54 16.76
CA GLY A 204 -4.70 -11.03 18.14
C GLY A 204 -5.82 -10.39 18.95
N PRO A 205 -6.00 -10.79 20.22
CA PRO A 205 -7.14 -10.38 21.06
C PRO A 205 -7.17 -8.89 21.40
N LYS A 206 -6.06 -8.17 21.26
CA LYS A 206 -5.96 -6.72 21.49
C LYS A 206 -6.39 -5.89 20.28
N HIS A 207 -6.55 -6.53 19.11
CA HIS A 207 -6.90 -5.88 17.87
C HIS A 207 -8.42 -5.86 17.65
N LEU A 208 -8.85 -5.16 16.60
CA LEU A 208 -10.26 -5.18 16.21
C LEU A 208 -10.71 -6.61 15.94
N GLN A 209 -11.90 -6.95 16.44
CA GLN A 209 -12.49 -8.26 16.17
C GLN A 209 -13.09 -8.30 14.76
N VAL A 210 -12.97 -9.44 14.08
CA VAL A 210 -13.65 -9.69 12.82
C VAL A 210 -15.15 -9.66 13.05
N GLN A 211 -15.86 -8.80 12.32
CA GLN A 211 -17.32 -8.63 12.44
C GLN A 211 -18.08 -9.59 11.50
N ARG A 212 -17.48 -9.92 10.36
CA ARG A 212 -17.99 -10.94 9.43
C ARG A 212 -16.89 -11.53 8.55
N PHE A 213 -17.07 -12.76 8.11
CA PHE A 213 -16.30 -13.35 7.03
C PHE A 213 -17.09 -13.19 5.73
N VAL A 214 -16.50 -12.48 4.79
CA VAL A 214 -17.13 -12.18 3.50
C VAL A 214 -16.94 -13.36 2.55
N THR A 215 -18.00 -13.74 1.85
CA THR A 215 -17.94 -14.88 0.93
C THR A 215 -17.11 -14.59 -0.33
N PRO A 216 -16.46 -15.60 -0.94
CA PRO A 216 -15.74 -15.41 -2.20
C PRO A 216 -16.62 -14.83 -3.32
N SER A 217 -17.90 -15.19 -3.38
CA SER A 217 -18.85 -14.61 -4.35
C SER A 217 -19.03 -13.09 -4.16
N LYS A 218 -19.03 -12.59 -2.92
CA LYS A 218 -19.13 -11.17 -2.65
C LYS A 218 -17.84 -10.43 -3.01
N PHE A 219 -16.67 -11.03 -2.77
CA PHE A 219 -15.39 -10.48 -3.26
C PHE A 219 -15.41 -10.36 -4.79
N ASN A 220 -15.89 -11.40 -5.49
CA ASN A 220 -16.01 -11.37 -6.95
C ASN A 220 -17.02 -10.31 -7.43
N TYR A 221 -18.12 -10.10 -6.70
CA TYR A 221 -19.09 -9.05 -7.01
C TYR A 221 -18.43 -7.66 -6.98
N PHE A 222 -17.68 -7.32 -5.94
CA PHE A 222 -16.96 -6.03 -5.86
C PHE A 222 -15.88 -5.90 -6.92
N ARG A 223 -15.21 -7.00 -7.26
CA ARG A 223 -14.25 -7.02 -8.38
C ARG A 223 -14.93 -6.65 -9.70
N LEU A 224 -15.99 -7.35 -10.06
CA LEU A 224 -16.72 -7.12 -11.31
C LEU A 224 -17.32 -5.71 -11.38
N PHE A 225 -17.88 -5.22 -10.27
CA PHE A 225 -18.38 -3.85 -10.19
C PHE A 225 -17.26 -2.83 -10.44
N GLY A 226 -16.12 -3.01 -9.80
CA GLY A 226 -14.98 -2.11 -9.98
C GLY A 226 -14.43 -2.13 -11.40
N GLU A 227 -14.25 -3.30 -12.00
CA GLU A 227 -13.67 -3.43 -13.34
C GLU A 227 -14.66 -3.01 -14.45
N ASN A 228 -15.90 -3.50 -14.40
CA ASN A 228 -16.87 -3.35 -15.49
C ASN A 228 -17.66 -2.04 -15.42
N GLU A 229 -18.05 -1.59 -14.20
CA GLU A 229 -18.90 -0.40 -14.04
C GLU A 229 -18.08 0.86 -13.78
N LEU A 230 -16.97 0.75 -13.02
CA LEU A 230 -16.15 1.90 -12.66
C LEU A 230 -14.89 2.05 -13.54
N GLY A 231 -14.48 1.00 -14.25
CA GLY A 231 -13.34 1.05 -15.17
C GLY A 231 -11.98 1.11 -14.46
N PHE A 232 -11.83 0.48 -13.29
CA PHE A 232 -10.49 0.25 -12.74
C PHE A 232 -9.68 -0.64 -13.69
N MET A 233 -8.40 -0.39 -13.81
CA MET A 233 -7.51 -1.21 -14.63
C MET A 233 -7.41 -2.64 -14.10
N GLN A 234 -7.47 -2.79 -12.78
CA GLN A 234 -7.48 -4.07 -12.09
C GLN A 234 -8.11 -3.93 -10.69
N VAL A 235 -8.89 -4.92 -10.30
CA VAL A 235 -9.36 -5.11 -8.92
C VAL A 235 -8.98 -6.52 -8.47
N VAL A 236 -7.97 -6.62 -7.59
CA VAL A 236 -7.58 -7.88 -6.97
C VAL A 236 -8.42 -8.07 -5.71
N SER A 237 -9.35 -9.03 -5.73
CA SER A 237 -10.35 -9.16 -4.67
C SER A 237 -10.57 -10.63 -4.30
N SER A 238 -10.10 -11.01 -3.12
CA SER A 238 -10.31 -12.34 -2.53
C SER A 238 -10.05 -12.33 -1.03
N PRO A 239 -10.46 -13.35 -0.28
CA PRO A 239 -10.20 -13.41 1.16
C PRO A 239 -8.73 -13.32 1.55
N LEU A 240 -7.83 -13.87 0.76
CA LEU A 240 -6.38 -13.85 1.03
C LEU A 240 -5.63 -12.70 0.36
N THR A 241 -6.32 -11.84 -0.39
CA THR A 241 -5.68 -10.66 -1.00
C THR A 241 -5.05 -9.77 0.08
N ARG A 242 -3.84 -9.32 -0.19
CA ARG A 242 -3.09 -8.31 0.56
C ARG A 242 -2.64 -7.21 -0.40
N SER A 243 -2.25 -6.04 0.11
CA SER A 243 -1.91 -4.88 -0.72
C SER A 243 -0.82 -5.14 -1.77
N SER A 244 0.10 -6.07 -1.48
CA SER A 244 1.19 -6.45 -2.40
C SER A 244 0.96 -7.79 -3.11
N TYR A 245 -0.22 -8.40 -2.98
CA TYR A 245 -0.53 -9.68 -3.62
C TYR A 245 -0.69 -9.50 -5.13
N HIS A 246 0.02 -10.33 -5.92
CA HIS A 246 0.12 -10.23 -7.38
C HIS A 246 0.60 -8.85 -7.90
N ALA A 247 1.41 -8.14 -7.11
CA ALA A 247 1.89 -6.80 -7.49
C ALA A 247 2.76 -6.82 -8.76
N GLU A 248 3.41 -7.94 -9.09
CA GLU A 248 4.18 -8.12 -10.35
C GLU A 248 3.31 -8.06 -11.61
N GLU A 249 2.01 -8.29 -11.51
CA GLU A 249 1.09 -8.19 -12.65
C GLU A 249 1.01 -6.78 -13.23
N ILE A 250 1.46 -5.77 -12.46
CA ILE A 250 1.59 -4.39 -12.96
C ILE A 250 2.40 -4.32 -14.26
N GLN A 251 3.41 -5.17 -14.44
CA GLN A 251 4.19 -5.20 -15.66
C GLN A 251 3.33 -5.53 -16.91
N LYS A 252 2.33 -6.39 -16.75
CA LYS A 252 1.36 -6.69 -17.79
C LYS A 252 0.42 -5.52 -18.03
N LEU A 253 -0.03 -4.87 -16.93
CA LEU A 253 -0.91 -3.68 -17.01
C LEU A 253 -0.19 -2.51 -17.70
N MET A 254 1.07 -2.25 -17.38
CA MET A 254 1.89 -1.21 -18.02
C MET A 254 2.01 -1.41 -19.52
N LYS A 255 2.09 -2.67 -20.00
CA LYS A 255 2.11 -2.98 -21.44
C LYS A 255 0.74 -2.79 -22.08
N LYS A 256 -0.34 -3.10 -21.37
CA LYS A 256 -1.72 -3.00 -21.87
C LYS A 256 -2.24 -1.55 -21.85
N PHE A 257 -1.82 -0.77 -20.87
CA PHE A 257 -2.25 0.62 -20.64
C PHE A 257 -1.01 1.51 -20.43
N PRO A 258 -0.21 1.76 -21.48
CA PRO A 258 1.02 2.55 -21.36
C PRO A 258 0.71 4.00 -20.99
N ARG A 259 1.62 4.62 -20.23
CA ARG A 259 1.53 6.02 -19.76
C ARG A 259 2.84 6.78 -19.97
#